data_6b45598d4f61619fe7d704ed8047e141
#
_entry.id   6b45598d4f61619fe7d704ed8047e141
#
_cell.length_a   1.000
_cell.length_b   1.000
_cell.length_c   1.000
_cell.angle_alpha   90.00
_cell.angle_beta   90.00
_cell.angle_gamma   90.00
#
_symmetry.space_group_name_H-M   'P 1'
#
loop_
_entity.id
_entity.type
_entity.pdbx_description
1 polymer ?
#
loop_
_entity_poly.entity_id
_entity_poly.type
_entity_poly.pdbx_seq_one_letter_code
_entity_poly.pdbx_strand_id
1 'polypeptide(L)'
;VKHRYLGNSGFKVSELTYGNWLTHARQVDNKEAIKTVKAALESGITSFDTADAYANLEAEPILGQALKNERRSGIEIFSKVFWPVADKKPNDHGLSRKHIMESIDGSLSRLGTDYLDLYQAHRYDHETPLEETMQAFADIVRAGKALYIGVSEWTAEQINAGAKLAKELKFQLISNQPQYSMLWRVIEGEVIPASKKNGMTQIVWSPLAQGVLTGKYLPGTAAPEDSRASNTEAAAGGIAKYMSDEALTAIQKLKPLAESL
;
A
#
# COMPACT_ATOMS: atom_id res chain seq x y z
N VAL A 1 -6.65 17.16 -6.63
CA VAL A 1 -5.98 16.56 -5.45
C VAL A 1 -4.67 17.30 -5.19
N LYS A 2 -4.32 17.56 -3.90
CA LYS A 2 -3.02 18.13 -3.53
C LYS A 2 -1.91 17.09 -3.60
N HIS A 3 -0.67 17.55 -3.71
CA HIS A 3 0.52 16.71 -3.72
C HIS A 3 1.42 17.03 -2.54
N ARG A 4 2.10 16.01 -2.00
CA ARG A 4 3.05 16.13 -0.88
C ARG A 4 4.37 15.45 -1.19
N TYR A 5 5.44 15.93 -0.59
CA TYR A 5 6.71 15.21 -0.61
C TYR A 5 6.62 13.91 0.19
N LEU A 6 7.18 12.84 -0.37
CA LEU A 6 7.28 11.55 0.31
C LEU A 6 8.64 11.42 0.98
N GLY A 7 8.63 11.38 2.31
CA GLY A 7 9.86 11.42 3.10
C GLY A 7 10.70 12.66 2.85
N ASN A 8 11.97 12.59 3.21
CA ASN A 8 12.96 13.63 2.91
C ASN A 8 13.54 13.45 1.49
N SER A 9 12.65 13.36 0.50
CA SER A 9 13.03 13.21 -0.91
C SER A 9 12.44 14.33 -1.76
N GLY A 10 12.90 14.47 -3.00
CA GLY A 10 12.29 15.35 -3.99
C GLY A 10 11.01 14.79 -4.63
N PHE A 11 10.62 13.58 -4.25
CA PHE A 11 9.48 12.87 -4.84
C PHE A 11 8.15 13.37 -4.27
N LYS A 12 7.24 13.78 -5.16
CA LYS A 12 5.88 14.20 -4.80
C LYS A 12 4.89 13.14 -5.20
N VAL A 13 3.92 12.90 -4.33
CA VAL A 13 2.81 11.98 -4.55
C VAL A 13 1.48 12.69 -4.30
N SER A 14 0.39 12.23 -4.93
CA SER A 14 -0.93 12.73 -4.59
C SER A 14 -1.30 12.34 -3.15
N GLU A 15 -1.95 13.25 -2.41
CA GLU A 15 -2.37 13.00 -1.01
C GLU A 15 -3.31 11.81 -0.87
N LEU A 16 -4.08 11.54 -1.93
CA LEU A 16 -4.88 10.33 -2.08
C LEU A 16 -4.19 9.44 -3.09
N THR A 17 -3.94 8.20 -2.72
CA THR A 17 -3.36 7.18 -3.58
C THR A 17 -4.42 6.14 -3.90
N TYR A 18 -4.57 5.79 -5.17
CA TYR A 18 -5.47 4.73 -5.59
C TYR A 18 -4.86 3.37 -5.26
N GLY A 19 -5.52 2.59 -4.39
CA GLY A 19 -5.10 1.23 -4.03
C GLY A 19 -6.04 0.18 -4.61
N ASN A 20 -5.52 -0.94 -5.10
CA ASN A 20 -6.30 -1.96 -5.80
C ASN A 20 -6.34 -3.34 -5.10
N TRP A 21 -5.97 -3.43 -3.84
CA TRP A 21 -5.87 -4.72 -3.11
C TRP A 21 -7.11 -5.61 -3.23
N LEU A 22 -8.32 -5.07 -3.05
CA LEU A 22 -9.56 -5.85 -3.06
C LEU A 22 -10.40 -5.63 -4.32
N THR A 23 -10.14 -4.60 -5.09
CA THR A 23 -10.99 -4.20 -6.20
C THR A 23 -10.69 -5.00 -7.48
N HIS A 24 -9.43 -5.01 -7.91
CA HIS A 24 -9.05 -5.65 -9.17
C HIS A 24 -9.14 -7.17 -9.07
N ALA A 25 -9.77 -7.80 -10.06
CA ALA A 25 -9.96 -9.24 -10.19
C ALA A 25 -10.63 -9.95 -8.99
N ARG A 26 -11.29 -9.18 -8.10
CA ARG A 26 -11.99 -9.72 -6.92
C ARG A 26 -13.39 -9.15 -6.75
N GLN A 27 -13.51 -7.86 -6.40
CA GLN A 27 -14.80 -7.23 -6.09
C GLN A 27 -15.49 -6.69 -7.35
N VAL A 28 -14.72 -6.30 -8.36
CA VAL A 28 -15.25 -5.79 -9.63
C VAL A 28 -14.57 -6.50 -10.79
N ASP A 29 -15.26 -6.57 -11.92
CA ASP A 29 -14.68 -7.08 -13.15
C ASP A 29 -13.59 -6.13 -13.69
N ASN A 30 -12.77 -6.62 -14.62
CA ASN A 30 -11.63 -5.87 -15.17
C ASN A 30 -12.07 -4.58 -15.86
N LYS A 31 -13.26 -4.56 -16.46
CA LYS A 31 -13.79 -3.40 -17.19
C LYS A 31 -14.17 -2.29 -16.21
N GLU A 32 -14.79 -2.65 -15.09
CA GLU A 32 -15.14 -1.71 -14.04
C GLU A 32 -13.90 -1.25 -13.27
N ALA A 33 -12.94 -2.14 -13.02
CA ALA A 33 -11.65 -1.78 -12.43
C ALA A 33 -10.91 -0.71 -13.27
N ILE A 34 -10.88 -0.85 -14.60
CA ILE A 34 -10.29 0.16 -15.50
C ILE A 34 -11.03 1.49 -15.42
N LYS A 35 -12.37 1.48 -15.33
CA LYS A 35 -13.15 2.72 -15.17
C LYS A 35 -12.85 3.43 -13.86
N THR A 36 -12.70 2.68 -12.74
CA THR A 36 -12.38 3.29 -11.45
C THR A 36 -10.97 3.91 -11.44
N VAL A 37 -9.99 3.31 -12.11
CA VAL A 37 -8.65 3.92 -12.30
C VAL A 37 -8.76 5.22 -13.11
N LYS A 38 -9.55 5.24 -14.20
CA LYS A 38 -9.75 6.46 -15.00
C LYS A 38 -10.44 7.56 -14.20
N ALA A 39 -11.48 7.23 -13.43
CA ALA A 39 -12.14 8.18 -12.55
C ALA A 39 -11.18 8.76 -11.49
N ALA A 40 -10.25 7.96 -10.98
CA ALA A 40 -9.19 8.44 -10.08
C ALA A 40 -8.28 9.46 -10.78
N LEU A 41 -7.82 9.16 -12.00
CA LEU A 41 -7.03 10.09 -12.82
C LEU A 41 -7.78 11.40 -13.09
N GLU A 42 -9.03 11.33 -13.51
CA GLU A 42 -9.89 12.49 -13.76
C GLU A 42 -10.10 13.35 -12.50
N SER A 43 -10.07 12.70 -11.33
CA SER A 43 -10.12 13.38 -10.02
C SER A 43 -8.76 13.99 -9.60
N GLY A 44 -7.71 13.84 -10.42
CA GLY A 44 -6.37 14.38 -10.15
C GLY A 44 -5.52 13.50 -9.22
N ILE A 45 -5.88 12.22 -9.04
CA ILE A 45 -5.02 11.23 -8.38
C ILE A 45 -3.99 10.74 -9.38
N THR A 46 -2.71 10.85 -9.06
CA THR A 46 -1.61 10.43 -9.93
C THR A 46 -0.84 9.24 -9.39
N SER A 47 -1.03 8.91 -8.09
CA SER A 47 -0.31 7.83 -7.42
C SER A 47 -1.17 6.57 -7.32
N PHE A 48 -0.62 5.43 -7.75
CA PHE A 48 -1.28 4.12 -7.83
C PHE A 48 -0.50 3.07 -7.07
N ASP A 49 -1.14 2.43 -6.09
CA ASP A 49 -0.54 1.44 -5.19
C ASP A 49 -1.10 0.04 -5.47
N THR A 50 -0.21 -0.88 -5.81
CA THR A 50 -0.49 -2.29 -6.03
C THR A 50 0.50 -3.18 -5.28
N ALA A 51 0.48 -4.48 -5.50
CA ALA A 51 1.49 -5.45 -5.07
C ALA A 51 1.46 -6.68 -6.00
N ASP A 52 2.58 -7.38 -6.08
CA ASP A 52 2.70 -8.62 -6.85
C ASP A 52 1.65 -9.68 -6.43
N ALA A 53 1.45 -9.86 -5.14
CA ALA A 53 0.53 -10.85 -4.60
C ALA A 53 -0.97 -10.46 -4.68
N TYR A 54 -1.31 -9.23 -5.09
CA TYR A 54 -2.71 -8.83 -5.13
C TYR A 54 -3.47 -9.58 -6.22
N ALA A 55 -4.64 -10.13 -5.83
CA ALA A 55 -5.47 -10.96 -6.70
C ALA A 55 -4.67 -12.08 -7.40
N ASN A 56 -3.69 -12.65 -6.71
CA ASN A 56 -2.86 -13.74 -7.22
C ASN A 56 -2.22 -13.40 -8.59
N LEU A 57 -1.47 -12.28 -8.63
CA LEU A 57 -0.80 -11.68 -9.82
C LEU A 57 -1.71 -10.92 -10.80
N GLU A 58 -3.04 -10.96 -10.65
CA GLU A 58 -3.96 -10.36 -11.62
C GLU A 58 -4.13 -8.84 -11.45
N ALA A 59 -3.83 -8.27 -10.28
CA ALA A 59 -4.07 -6.86 -10.02
C ALA A 59 -3.12 -5.92 -10.79
N GLU A 60 -1.86 -6.32 -10.96
CA GLU A 60 -0.86 -5.53 -11.69
C GLU A 60 -1.15 -5.44 -13.19
N PRO A 61 -1.47 -6.52 -13.93
CA PRO A 61 -1.83 -6.43 -15.34
C PRO A 61 -3.03 -5.52 -15.62
N ILE A 62 -4.06 -5.57 -14.75
CA ILE A 62 -5.25 -4.73 -14.88
C ILE A 62 -4.89 -3.26 -14.70
N LEU A 63 -4.05 -2.95 -13.70
CA LEU A 63 -3.56 -1.59 -13.47
C LEU A 63 -2.70 -1.12 -14.66
N GLY A 64 -1.78 -1.95 -15.14
CA GLY A 64 -0.95 -1.66 -16.31
C GLY A 64 -1.79 -1.37 -17.55
N GLN A 65 -2.83 -2.18 -17.81
CA GLN A 65 -3.77 -1.93 -18.91
C GLN A 65 -4.52 -0.60 -18.75
N ALA A 66 -4.96 -0.28 -17.52
CA ALA A 66 -5.68 0.98 -17.26
C ALA A 66 -4.81 2.21 -17.50
N LEU A 67 -3.51 2.13 -17.18
CA LEU A 67 -2.55 3.23 -17.25
C LEU A 67 -1.78 3.29 -18.59
N LYS A 68 -1.99 2.32 -19.49
CA LYS A 68 -1.20 2.14 -20.73
C LYS A 68 -1.07 3.38 -21.60
N ASN A 69 -2.09 4.23 -21.64
CA ASN A 69 -2.11 5.42 -22.48
C ASN A 69 -1.74 6.70 -21.72
N GLU A 70 -1.45 6.59 -20.45
CA GLU A 70 -1.04 7.73 -19.62
C GLU A 70 0.44 8.05 -19.86
N ARG A 71 0.78 9.33 -19.80
CA ARG A 71 2.18 9.75 -19.83
C ARG A 71 2.90 9.23 -18.60
N ARG A 72 3.85 8.29 -18.75
CA ARG A 72 4.53 7.61 -17.64
C ARG A 72 5.12 8.57 -16.60
N SER A 73 5.68 9.71 -17.04
CA SER A 73 6.23 10.74 -16.15
C SER A 73 5.17 11.61 -15.47
N GLY A 74 3.90 11.38 -15.70
CA GLY A 74 2.77 12.08 -15.06
C GLY A 74 2.04 11.25 -14.02
N ILE A 75 2.50 10.02 -13.77
CA ILE A 75 1.92 9.09 -12.79
C ILE A 75 3.00 8.45 -11.94
N GLU A 76 2.67 8.07 -10.72
CA GLU A 76 3.53 7.37 -9.79
C GLU A 76 2.96 5.96 -9.55
N ILE A 77 3.77 4.92 -9.81
CA ILE A 77 3.39 3.52 -9.65
C ILE A 77 4.18 2.90 -8.51
N PHE A 78 3.45 2.38 -7.51
CA PHE A 78 3.99 1.70 -6.33
C PHE A 78 3.66 0.22 -6.40
N SER A 79 4.63 -0.65 -6.15
CA SER A 79 4.38 -2.07 -5.95
C SER A 79 5.16 -2.61 -4.75
N LYS A 80 4.94 -3.88 -4.40
CA LYS A 80 5.47 -4.49 -3.18
C LYS A 80 5.85 -5.93 -3.41
N VAL A 81 6.76 -6.45 -2.57
CA VAL A 81 7.22 -7.83 -2.55
C VAL A 81 7.21 -8.38 -1.12
N PHE A 82 6.76 -9.59 -0.94
CA PHE A 82 6.89 -10.41 0.26
C PHE A 82 6.07 -11.70 0.17
N TRP A 83 4.78 -11.58 -0.14
CA TRP A 83 3.83 -12.69 -0.11
C TRP A 83 4.06 -13.66 -1.28
N PRO A 84 3.78 -14.96 -1.10
CA PRO A 84 3.93 -15.90 -2.19
C PRO A 84 2.98 -15.55 -3.34
N VAL A 85 3.49 -15.71 -4.54
CA VAL A 85 2.75 -15.57 -5.79
C VAL A 85 2.58 -16.95 -6.41
N ALA A 86 1.40 -17.26 -6.95
CA ALA A 86 1.06 -18.57 -7.51
C ALA A 86 1.21 -19.74 -6.50
N ASP A 87 1.57 -20.94 -6.97
CA ASP A 87 1.82 -22.11 -6.14
C ASP A 87 3.08 -21.91 -5.31
N LYS A 88 2.93 -21.83 -4.00
CA LYS A 88 4.02 -21.53 -3.08
C LYS A 88 5.20 -22.52 -3.23
N LYS A 89 6.36 -22.01 -3.64
CA LYS A 89 7.63 -22.70 -3.61
C LYS A 89 8.54 -22.13 -2.52
N PRO A 90 9.60 -22.82 -2.11
CA PRO A 90 10.46 -22.37 -1.00
C PRO A 90 11.01 -20.94 -1.15
N ASN A 91 11.26 -20.49 -2.38
CA ASN A 91 11.83 -19.16 -2.65
C ASN A 91 10.83 -18.15 -3.22
N ASP A 92 9.53 -18.43 -3.17
CA ASP A 92 8.49 -17.55 -3.75
C ASP A 92 7.88 -16.62 -2.71
N HIS A 93 8.53 -16.40 -1.59
CA HIS A 93 8.09 -15.48 -0.54
C HIS A 93 9.27 -14.92 0.26
N GLY A 94 8.99 -13.93 1.08
CA GLY A 94 9.97 -13.27 1.93
C GLY A 94 10.75 -12.19 1.19
N LEU A 95 11.91 -11.82 1.75
CA LEU A 95 12.75 -10.75 1.24
C LEU A 95 14.16 -11.20 0.90
N SER A 96 14.33 -12.47 0.54
CA SER A 96 15.60 -12.94 0.01
C SER A 96 15.97 -12.18 -1.26
N ARG A 97 17.27 -12.03 -1.50
CA ARG A 97 17.75 -11.39 -2.74
C ARG A 97 17.14 -12.02 -3.99
N LYS A 98 17.05 -13.36 -4.02
CA LYS A 98 16.46 -14.08 -5.15
C LYS A 98 15.01 -13.62 -5.39
N HIS A 99 14.16 -13.66 -4.36
CA HIS A 99 12.75 -13.32 -4.50
C HIS A 99 12.56 -11.85 -4.87
N ILE A 100 13.28 -10.93 -4.24
CA ILE A 100 13.20 -9.50 -4.54
C ILE A 100 13.55 -9.21 -6.01
N MET A 101 14.63 -9.80 -6.53
CA MET A 101 15.09 -9.54 -7.91
C MET A 101 14.15 -10.12 -8.96
N GLU A 102 13.62 -11.32 -8.73
CA GLU A 102 12.64 -11.96 -9.64
C GLU A 102 11.27 -11.26 -9.57
N SER A 103 10.85 -10.87 -8.38
CA SER A 103 9.56 -10.24 -8.15
C SER A 103 9.45 -8.86 -8.82
N ILE A 104 10.51 -8.03 -8.75
CA ILE A 104 10.47 -6.73 -9.43
C ILE A 104 10.40 -6.90 -10.94
N ASP A 105 11.15 -7.83 -11.53
CA ASP A 105 11.11 -8.07 -12.98
C ASP A 105 9.72 -8.56 -13.42
N GLY A 106 9.10 -9.42 -12.61
CA GLY A 106 7.73 -9.83 -12.82
C GLY A 106 6.73 -8.67 -12.75
N SER A 107 6.84 -7.81 -11.72
CA SER A 107 5.97 -6.63 -11.56
C SER A 107 6.10 -5.65 -12.71
N LEU A 108 7.33 -5.35 -13.15
CA LEU A 108 7.58 -4.45 -14.30
C LEU A 108 6.94 -5.01 -15.58
N SER A 109 7.09 -6.32 -15.83
CA SER A 109 6.47 -7.00 -16.98
C SER A 109 4.94 -6.92 -16.92
N ARG A 110 4.32 -7.23 -15.77
CA ARG A 110 2.86 -7.21 -15.61
C ARG A 110 2.26 -5.81 -15.69
N LEU A 111 2.96 -4.80 -15.17
CA LEU A 111 2.56 -3.40 -15.24
C LEU A 111 2.84 -2.75 -16.60
N GLY A 112 3.70 -3.35 -17.42
CA GLY A 112 4.08 -2.81 -18.73
C GLY A 112 4.89 -1.52 -18.63
N THR A 113 5.84 -1.45 -17.67
CA THR A 113 6.69 -0.28 -17.39
C THR A 113 8.13 -0.71 -17.15
N ASP A 114 9.09 0.18 -17.39
CA ASP A 114 10.52 -0.09 -17.21
C ASP A 114 11.00 0.17 -15.78
N TYR A 115 10.22 0.91 -14.97
CA TYR A 115 10.57 1.23 -13.58
C TYR A 115 9.33 1.42 -12.72
N LEU A 116 9.51 1.21 -11.41
CA LEU A 116 8.58 1.64 -10.38
C LEU A 116 9.05 2.95 -9.76
N ASP A 117 8.11 3.83 -9.40
CA ASP A 117 8.46 5.03 -8.63
C ASP A 117 8.79 4.67 -7.18
N LEU A 118 8.03 3.75 -6.58
CA LEU A 118 8.26 3.23 -5.24
C LEU A 118 8.12 1.72 -5.21
N TYR A 119 9.15 1.01 -4.71
CA TYR A 119 9.08 -0.41 -4.45
C TYR A 119 9.20 -0.68 -2.95
N GLN A 120 8.35 -1.55 -2.41
CA GLN A 120 8.19 -1.66 -0.96
C GLN A 120 8.37 -3.09 -0.47
N ALA A 121 9.08 -3.27 0.65
CA ALA A 121 9.00 -4.48 1.45
C ALA A 121 7.59 -4.57 2.06
N HIS A 122 6.73 -5.48 1.57
CA HIS A 122 5.33 -5.58 1.99
C HIS A 122 5.19 -5.97 3.47
N ARG A 123 6.18 -6.72 4.01
CA ARG A 123 6.34 -7.05 5.42
C ARG A 123 7.83 -7.12 5.76
N TYR A 124 8.16 -7.18 7.03
CA TYR A 124 9.50 -7.52 7.48
C TYR A 124 9.69 -9.03 7.38
N ASP A 125 10.85 -9.45 6.89
CA ASP A 125 11.21 -10.86 6.82
C ASP A 125 12.12 -11.25 8.01
N HIS A 126 11.63 -12.15 8.83
CA HIS A 126 12.37 -12.64 9.99
C HIS A 126 13.30 -13.82 9.66
N GLU A 127 13.16 -14.38 8.46
CA GLU A 127 13.94 -15.54 8.01
C GLU A 127 15.13 -15.14 7.12
N THR A 128 15.12 -13.91 6.58
CA THR A 128 16.20 -13.37 5.74
C THR A 128 17.05 -12.36 6.51
N PRO A 129 18.39 -12.44 6.46
CA PRO A 129 19.24 -11.39 7.01
C PRO A 129 18.90 -10.02 6.42
N LEU A 130 18.72 -9.03 7.29
CA LEU A 130 18.32 -7.69 6.87
C LEU A 130 19.32 -7.07 5.88
N GLU A 131 20.59 -7.35 6.03
CA GLU A 131 21.67 -6.90 5.15
C GLU A 131 21.48 -7.39 3.71
N GLU A 132 21.06 -8.65 3.52
CA GLU A 132 20.77 -9.22 2.20
C GLU A 132 19.61 -8.51 1.54
N THR A 133 18.52 -8.33 2.27
CA THR A 133 17.33 -7.58 1.83
C THR A 133 17.70 -6.17 1.39
N MET A 134 18.43 -5.44 2.23
CA MET A 134 18.81 -4.05 1.96
C MET A 134 19.80 -3.94 0.79
N GLN A 135 20.72 -4.92 0.65
CA GLN A 135 21.62 -4.98 -0.51
C GLN A 135 20.84 -5.21 -1.81
N ALA A 136 19.83 -6.09 -1.80
CA ALA A 136 18.97 -6.32 -2.97
C ALA A 136 18.22 -5.04 -3.38
N PHE A 137 17.66 -4.30 -2.44
CA PHE A 137 17.02 -3.01 -2.74
C PHE A 137 17.99 -1.96 -3.25
N ALA A 138 19.22 -1.89 -2.70
CA ALA A 138 20.25 -0.99 -3.21
C ALA A 138 20.59 -1.30 -4.68
N ASP A 139 20.69 -2.57 -5.04
CA ASP A 139 20.99 -3.00 -6.41
C ASP A 139 19.85 -2.71 -7.38
N ILE A 140 18.59 -2.85 -6.94
CA ILE A 140 17.39 -2.46 -7.72
C ILE A 140 17.40 -0.96 -8.01
N VAL A 141 17.72 -0.12 -7.02
CA VAL A 141 17.82 1.33 -7.22
C VAL A 141 18.95 1.67 -8.20
N ARG A 142 20.12 1.06 -8.05
CA ARG A 142 21.26 1.25 -8.96
C ARG A 142 20.96 0.81 -10.40
N ALA A 143 20.16 -0.27 -10.54
CA ALA A 143 19.71 -0.75 -11.84
C ALA A 143 18.59 0.10 -12.47
N GLY A 144 18.05 1.09 -11.74
CA GLY A 144 16.97 1.94 -12.19
C GLY A 144 15.61 1.27 -12.29
N LYS A 145 15.45 0.06 -11.73
CA LYS A 145 14.18 -0.68 -11.73
C LYS A 145 13.16 -0.12 -10.73
N ALA A 146 13.64 0.51 -9.65
CA ALA A 146 12.82 1.34 -8.76
C ALA A 146 13.59 2.62 -8.43
N LEU A 147 12.87 3.76 -8.40
CA LEU A 147 13.48 5.05 -8.09
C LEU A 147 13.64 5.25 -6.58
N TYR A 148 12.66 4.77 -5.82
CA TYR A 148 12.62 4.89 -4.36
C TYR A 148 12.22 3.57 -3.72
N ILE A 149 12.66 3.39 -2.45
CA ILE A 149 12.34 2.22 -1.64
C ILE A 149 11.54 2.64 -0.41
N GLY A 150 10.53 1.85 -0.09
CA GLY A 150 9.73 1.93 1.13
C GLY A 150 9.61 0.60 1.84
N VAL A 151 8.96 0.62 2.99
CA VAL A 151 8.62 -0.57 3.77
C VAL A 151 7.15 -0.54 4.17
N SER A 152 6.62 -1.63 4.69
CA SER A 152 5.22 -1.71 5.14
C SER A 152 5.13 -2.51 6.44
N GLU A 153 4.39 -1.97 7.42
CA GLU A 153 4.15 -2.62 8.73
C GLU A 153 5.44 -2.93 9.53
N TRP A 154 6.52 -2.18 9.29
CA TRP A 154 7.75 -2.33 10.06
C TRP A 154 7.64 -1.64 11.43
N THR A 155 8.20 -2.27 12.46
CA THR A 155 8.33 -1.68 13.79
C THR A 155 9.34 -0.55 13.81
N ALA A 156 9.36 0.25 14.88
CA ALA A 156 10.34 1.32 15.06
C ALA A 156 11.78 0.82 15.05
N GLU A 157 12.04 -0.35 15.64
CA GLU A 157 13.36 -0.99 15.65
C GLU A 157 13.78 -1.40 14.23
N GLN A 158 12.90 -2.07 13.49
CA GLN A 158 13.14 -2.50 12.11
C GLN A 158 13.39 -1.30 11.19
N ILE A 159 12.60 -0.22 11.34
CA ILE A 159 12.81 1.03 10.60
C ILE A 159 14.18 1.62 10.88
N ASN A 160 14.59 1.71 12.15
CA ASN A 160 15.90 2.26 12.51
C ASN A 160 17.05 1.40 11.95
N ALA A 161 16.96 0.08 12.06
CA ALA A 161 17.97 -0.84 11.52
C ALA A 161 18.06 -0.75 9.99
N GLY A 162 16.92 -0.82 9.29
CA GLY A 162 16.87 -0.72 7.83
C GLY A 162 17.36 0.62 7.32
N ALA A 163 16.96 1.73 7.94
CA ALA A 163 17.41 3.07 7.53
C ALA A 163 18.93 3.27 7.72
N LYS A 164 19.52 2.67 8.76
CA LYS A 164 20.98 2.68 8.97
C LYS A 164 21.69 1.96 7.81
N LEU A 165 21.26 0.74 7.48
CA LEU A 165 21.84 -0.04 6.37
C LEU A 165 21.62 0.66 5.01
N ALA A 166 20.44 1.22 4.76
CA ALA A 166 20.17 1.98 3.54
C ALA A 166 21.18 3.11 3.35
N LYS A 167 21.47 3.88 4.42
CA LYS A 167 22.47 4.96 4.39
C LYS A 167 23.87 4.44 4.08
N GLU A 168 24.30 3.33 4.68
CA GLU A 168 25.57 2.69 4.40
C GLU A 168 25.68 2.24 2.94
N LEU A 169 24.59 1.73 2.38
CA LEU A 169 24.46 1.25 1.01
C LEU A 169 24.16 2.38 -0.01
N LYS A 170 24.12 3.67 0.43
CA LYS A 170 23.96 4.86 -0.41
C LYS A 170 22.58 4.95 -1.09
N PHE A 171 21.53 4.49 -0.42
CA PHE A 171 20.16 4.81 -0.79
C PHE A 171 19.35 5.22 0.46
N GLN A 172 18.06 5.47 0.32
CA GLN A 172 17.22 5.92 1.43
C GLN A 172 15.87 5.16 1.42
N LEU A 173 15.40 4.77 2.60
CA LEU A 173 13.99 4.43 2.81
C LEU A 173 13.20 5.74 2.94
N ILE A 174 12.15 5.93 2.13
CA ILE A 174 11.39 7.18 2.12
C ILE A 174 9.98 7.06 2.68
N SER A 175 9.46 5.84 2.79
CA SER A 175 8.11 5.61 3.30
C SER A 175 7.99 4.35 4.15
N ASN A 176 7.03 4.37 5.08
CA ASN A 176 6.46 3.18 5.68
C ASN A 176 4.96 3.16 5.37
N GLN A 177 4.40 1.99 5.02
CA GLN A 177 2.98 1.83 4.71
C GLN A 177 2.27 1.03 5.81
N PRO A 178 1.83 1.66 6.90
CA PRO A 178 1.13 1.01 8.01
C PRO A 178 -0.38 1.15 7.91
N GLN A 179 -1.11 0.31 8.65
CA GLN A 179 -2.50 0.59 8.99
C GLN A 179 -2.58 1.83 9.90
N TYR A 180 -3.44 2.78 9.53
CA TYR A 180 -3.67 3.95 10.38
C TYR A 180 -5.05 4.56 10.13
N SER A 181 -5.80 4.76 11.19
CA SER A 181 -7.11 5.41 11.16
C SER A 181 -7.46 5.92 12.56
N MET A 182 -8.56 6.64 12.71
CA MET A 182 -9.08 7.06 14.03
C MET A 182 -9.32 5.86 14.97
N LEU A 183 -9.59 4.66 14.41
CA LEU A 183 -9.84 3.43 15.18
C LEU A 183 -8.60 2.54 15.33
N TRP A 184 -7.46 2.90 14.72
CA TRP A 184 -6.21 2.14 14.78
C TRP A 184 -5.03 3.09 14.84
N ARG A 185 -4.59 3.43 16.05
CA ARG A 185 -3.60 4.48 16.31
C ARG A 185 -2.28 3.95 16.89
N VAL A 186 -2.05 2.64 16.81
CA VAL A 186 -0.90 1.95 17.42
C VAL A 186 0.44 2.55 17.00
N ILE A 187 0.55 3.01 15.74
CA ILE A 187 1.80 3.54 15.19
C ILE A 187 2.25 4.89 15.78
N GLU A 188 1.37 5.60 16.49
CA GLU A 188 1.66 6.96 17.00
C GLU A 188 2.76 6.96 18.06
N GLY A 189 2.82 5.91 18.90
CA GLY A 189 3.76 5.84 20.00
C GLY A 189 5.22 5.76 19.57
N GLU A 190 5.54 4.89 18.62
CA GLU A 190 6.93 4.57 18.27
C GLU A 190 7.22 4.66 16.77
N VAL A 191 6.33 4.12 15.91
CA VAL A 191 6.58 3.98 14.47
C VAL A 191 6.64 5.34 13.78
N ILE A 192 5.71 6.26 14.06
CA ILE A 192 5.73 7.61 13.48
C ILE A 192 6.97 8.39 13.95
N PRO A 193 7.34 8.42 15.24
CA PRO A 193 8.59 9.03 15.68
C PRO A 193 9.83 8.47 15.00
N ALA A 194 9.96 7.14 14.91
CA ALA A 194 11.07 6.49 14.23
C ALA A 194 11.13 6.82 12.73
N SER A 195 9.98 6.82 12.06
CA SER A 195 9.88 7.22 10.65
C SER A 195 10.35 8.65 10.45
N LYS A 196 9.85 9.61 11.23
CA LYS A 196 10.28 11.02 11.17
C LYS A 196 11.77 11.19 11.38
N LYS A 197 12.33 10.51 12.38
CA LYS A 197 13.77 10.54 12.70
C LYS A 197 14.62 10.09 11.50
N ASN A 198 14.12 9.13 10.72
CA ASN A 198 14.80 8.56 9.55
C ASN A 198 14.39 9.22 8.22
N GLY A 199 13.64 10.32 8.24
CA GLY A 199 13.24 11.04 7.03
C GLY A 199 12.19 10.31 6.19
N MET A 200 11.38 9.46 6.81
CA MET A 200 10.31 8.69 6.15
C MET A 200 8.93 9.28 6.45
N THR A 201 8.01 9.15 5.50
CA THR A 201 6.58 9.53 5.66
C THR A 201 5.70 8.27 5.65
N GLN A 202 4.49 8.37 6.22
CA GLN A 202 3.53 7.28 6.17
C GLN A 202 2.68 7.34 4.90
N ILE A 203 2.53 6.22 4.21
CA ILE A 203 1.49 5.97 3.20
C ILE A 203 0.50 5.02 3.87
N VAL A 204 -0.63 5.54 4.35
CA VAL A 204 -1.50 4.74 5.22
C VAL A 204 -2.51 3.92 4.42
N TRP A 205 -2.74 2.68 4.85
CA TRP A 205 -3.84 1.89 4.34
C TRP A 205 -5.01 1.84 5.34
N SER A 206 -6.22 1.66 4.81
CA SER A 206 -7.48 1.69 5.56
C SER A 206 -7.71 2.95 6.42
N PRO A 207 -7.48 4.18 5.90
CA PRO A 207 -7.68 5.41 6.69
C PRO A 207 -9.12 5.60 7.16
N LEU A 208 -10.09 4.98 6.47
CA LEU A 208 -11.50 4.97 6.84
C LEU A 208 -11.92 3.65 7.54
N ALA A 209 -10.97 2.91 8.15
CA ALA A 209 -11.22 1.66 8.84
C ALA A 209 -12.08 0.70 7.99
N GLN A 210 -11.69 0.48 6.73
CA GLN A 210 -12.38 -0.36 5.75
C GLN A 210 -13.83 0.09 5.44
N GLY A 211 -14.12 1.37 5.59
CA GLY A 211 -15.42 1.98 5.33
C GLY A 211 -16.28 2.18 6.57
N VAL A 212 -15.84 1.73 7.74
CA VAL A 212 -16.62 1.90 9.00
C VAL A 212 -16.70 3.37 9.38
N LEU A 213 -15.64 4.14 9.21
CA LEU A 213 -15.61 5.58 9.51
C LEU A 213 -16.43 6.46 8.53
N THR A 214 -17.01 5.88 7.48
CA THR A 214 -17.96 6.62 6.62
C THR A 214 -19.33 6.83 7.27
N GLY A 215 -19.61 6.17 8.39
CA GLY A 215 -20.89 6.23 9.09
C GLY A 215 -22.04 5.44 8.46
N LYS A 216 -21.78 4.67 7.38
CA LYS A 216 -22.81 3.88 6.68
C LYS A 216 -23.32 2.66 7.45
N TYR A 217 -22.55 2.18 8.43
CA TYR A 217 -22.95 1.08 9.29
C TYR A 217 -23.61 1.64 10.56
N LEU A 218 -24.82 1.18 10.84
CA LEU A 218 -25.60 1.64 12.00
C LEU A 218 -25.62 0.56 13.09
N PRO A 219 -25.56 0.94 14.39
CA PRO A 219 -25.66 -0.03 15.47
C PRO A 219 -27.02 -0.76 15.44
N GLY A 220 -27.03 -2.03 15.78
CA GLY A 220 -28.23 -2.87 15.84
C GLY A 220 -28.89 -3.17 14.49
N THR A 221 -28.27 -2.83 13.36
CA THR A 221 -28.83 -3.07 12.01
C THR A 221 -27.94 -3.98 11.18
N ALA A 222 -28.54 -4.65 10.18
CA ALA A 222 -27.77 -5.38 9.19
C ALA A 222 -26.91 -4.44 8.35
N ALA A 223 -25.75 -4.91 7.92
CA ALA A 223 -24.90 -4.16 7.00
C ALA A 223 -25.61 -3.93 5.64
N PRO A 224 -25.42 -2.76 4.99
CA PRO A 224 -25.96 -2.53 3.66
C PRO A 224 -25.51 -3.62 2.67
N GLU A 225 -26.41 -4.07 1.78
CA GLU A 225 -26.19 -5.23 0.89
C GLU A 225 -24.89 -5.09 0.05
N ASP A 226 -24.64 -3.94 -0.56
CA ASP A 226 -23.46 -3.68 -1.39
C ASP A 226 -22.26 -3.16 -0.60
N SER A 227 -22.15 -3.55 0.68
CA SER A 227 -21.07 -3.09 1.54
C SER A 227 -20.00 -4.17 1.77
N ARG A 228 -18.81 -3.74 2.19
CA ARG A 228 -17.75 -4.69 2.57
C ARG A 228 -18.19 -5.65 3.69
N ALA A 229 -18.99 -5.19 4.64
CA ALA A 229 -19.42 -6.01 5.77
C ALA A 229 -20.49 -7.06 5.39
N SER A 230 -21.20 -6.90 4.27
CA SER A 230 -22.14 -7.91 3.75
C SER A 230 -21.44 -9.00 2.93
N ASN A 231 -20.20 -8.75 2.48
CA ASN A 231 -19.41 -9.72 1.72
C ASN A 231 -18.53 -10.53 2.68
N THR A 232 -18.83 -11.83 2.83
CA THR A 232 -18.13 -12.74 3.77
C THR A 232 -16.65 -12.92 3.44
N GLU A 233 -16.26 -12.91 2.17
CA GLU A 233 -14.84 -12.98 1.76
C GLU A 233 -14.09 -11.69 2.09
N ALA A 234 -14.71 -10.54 1.88
CA ALA A 234 -14.14 -9.26 2.23
C ALA A 234 -14.16 -8.98 3.74
N ALA A 235 -15.16 -9.53 4.47
CA ALA A 235 -15.24 -9.44 5.94
C ALA A 235 -14.08 -10.17 6.63
N ALA A 236 -13.53 -11.23 6.02
CA ALA A 236 -12.31 -11.89 6.49
C ALA A 236 -11.09 -10.94 6.54
N GLY A 237 -11.13 -9.79 5.85
CA GLY A 237 -10.11 -8.75 5.86
C GLY A 237 -10.08 -7.84 7.10
N GLY A 238 -10.80 -8.18 8.19
CA GLY A 238 -10.65 -7.52 9.48
C GLY A 238 -11.61 -6.35 9.76
N ILE A 239 -12.68 -6.14 8.97
CA ILE A 239 -13.70 -5.13 9.26
C ILE A 239 -14.49 -5.48 10.53
N ALA A 240 -14.71 -6.78 10.81
CA ALA A 240 -15.50 -7.27 11.93
C ALA A 240 -15.06 -6.72 13.29
N LYS A 241 -13.76 -6.49 13.48
CA LYS A 241 -13.21 -5.93 14.73
C LYS A 241 -13.68 -4.50 15.04
N TYR A 242 -14.25 -3.79 14.07
CA TYR A 242 -14.76 -2.42 14.19
C TYR A 242 -16.27 -2.32 14.21
N MET A 243 -17.00 -3.46 14.14
CA MET A 243 -18.45 -3.52 13.95
C MET A 243 -19.25 -3.67 15.26
N SER A 244 -18.63 -3.43 16.44
CA SER A 244 -19.39 -3.42 17.69
C SER A 244 -20.36 -2.23 17.73
N ASP A 245 -21.52 -2.41 18.34
CA ASP A 245 -22.53 -1.34 18.49
C ASP A 245 -21.98 -0.12 19.21
N GLU A 246 -21.07 -0.31 20.19
CA GLU A 246 -20.39 0.78 20.86
C GLU A 246 -19.53 1.62 19.89
N ALA A 247 -18.71 0.96 19.07
CA ALA A 247 -17.88 1.63 18.08
C ALA A 247 -18.75 2.34 17.03
N LEU A 248 -19.77 1.68 16.51
CA LEU A 248 -20.68 2.28 15.53
C LEU A 248 -21.44 3.48 16.09
N THR A 249 -21.92 3.39 17.35
CA THR A 249 -22.56 4.52 18.04
C THR A 249 -21.58 5.72 18.20
N ALA A 250 -20.33 5.45 18.55
CA ALA A 250 -19.33 6.52 18.66
C ALA A 250 -19.07 7.18 17.29
N ILE A 251 -19.02 6.40 16.21
CA ILE A 251 -18.81 6.91 14.85
C ILE A 251 -19.98 7.79 14.38
N GLN A 252 -21.24 7.43 14.72
CA GLN A 252 -22.39 8.27 14.36
C GLN A 252 -22.30 9.69 14.95
N LYS A 253 -21.61 9.88 16.08
CA LYS A 253 -21.39 11.19 16.68
C LYS A 253 -20.43 12.07 15.86
N LEU A 254 -19.65 11.49 14.93
CA LEU A 254 -18.77 12.25 14.03
C LEU A 254 -19.52 12.86 12.85
N LYS A 255 -20.73 12.36 12.53
CA LYS A 255 -21.50 12.81 11.35
C LYS A 255 -21.79 14.32 11.36
N PRO A 256 -22.29 14.93 12.44
CA PRO A 256 -22.52 16.38 12.46
C PRO A 256 -21.23 17.19 12.25
N LEU A 257 -20.09 16.69 12.75
CA LEU A 257 -18.80 17.34 12.55
C LEU A 257 -18.37 17.27 11.07
N ALA A 258 -18.52 16.12 10.43
CA ALA A 258 -18.20 15.96 9.02
C ALA A 258 -19.09 16.81 8.10
N GLU A 259 -20.37 16.98 8.45
CA GLU A 259 -21.32 17.82 7.72
C GLU A 259 -21.06 19.33 7.90
N SER A 260 -20.29 19.72 8.91
CA SER A 260 -19.93 21.13 9.19
C SER A 260 -18.64 21.59 8.50
N LEU A 261 -17.89 20.67 7.88
CA LEU A 261 -16.62 20.94 7.18
C LEU A 261 -16.81 21.06 5.68
#